data_0f1f32f0cead784182a5805b69a937a0
#
_entry.id   0f1f32f0cead784182a5805b69a937a0
#
_cell.length_a   1.000
_cell.length_b   1.000
_cell.length_c   1.000
_cell.angle_alpha   90.00
_cell.angle_beta   90.00
_cell.angle_gamma   90.00
#
_symmetry.space_group_name_H-M   'P 1'
#
loop_
_entity.id
_entity.type
_entity.pdbx_description
1 polymer ?
#
loop_
_entity_poly.entity_id
_entity_poly.type
_entity_poly.pdbx_seq_one_letter_code
_entity_poly.pdbx_strand_id
1 'polypeptide(L)'
;VGLIICGTTGSVSIGKLFSAGIFVGLYMMIVLMVSVAVIARMRGYKPVRQNRATWKEIGINLKETVWAVMFPVILLVGIRMGFFSPSEVGAFACFYSVFVGAFIYKELTIKSFITALRDSIADIGSIMMIVSMTALFGYGIPIDKIPQKMTTFITGITTNPSLVLILIIILLVFVGMFMEGSVVILLLTPILLPMCQSVGIDPVHLGLLMCVIVTMGVNTPPVGMSMYTVNTILDCSLQEYTKSMIPFLAAILLAIGLLAFLPDVVLFLPRLLY
;
A
#
# COMPACT_ATOMS: atom_id res chain seq x y z
N VAL A 1 -5.18 1.56 4.23
CA VAL A 1 -5.34 3.01 4.44
C VAL A 1 -5.10 3.77 3.13
N GLY A 2 -3.94 3.63 2.48
CA GLY A 2 -3.58 4.38 1.27
C GLY A 2 -4.63 4.33 0.14
N LEU A 3 -5.18 3.14 -0.17
CA LEU A 3 -6.22 2.99 -1.21
C LEU A 3 -7.52 3.72 -0.86
N ILE A 4 -7.89 3.75 0.43
CA ILE A 4 -9.08 4.49 0.88
C ILE A 4 -8.84 5.99 0.74
N ILE A 5 -7.69 6.48 1.20
CA ILE A 5 -7.31 7.89 1.08
C ILE A 5 -7.29 8.30 -0.40
N CYS A 6 -6.64 7.54 -1.26
CA CYS A 6 -6.61 7.80 -2.70
C CYS A 6 -8.02 7.84 -3.31
N GLY A 7 -8.88 6.87 -2.95
CA GLY A 7 -10.26 6.80 -3.42
C GLY A 7 -11.11 7.99 -2.98
N THR A 8 -11.01 8.40 -1.72
CA THR A 8 -11.77 9.54 -1.17
C THR A 8 -11.27 10.87 -1.70
N THR A 9 -9.95 11.08 -1.75
CA THR A 9 -9.33 12.34 -2.17
C THR A 9 -9.42 12.53 -3.69
N GLY A 10 -9.29 11.44 -4.44
CA GLY A 10 -9.31 11.46 -5.92
C GLY A 10 -10.68 11.20 -6.53
N SER A 11 -11.73 11.00 -5.72
CA SER A 11 -13.06 10.59 -6.20
C SER A 11 -13.03 9.33 -7.08
N VAL A 12 -12.13 8.38 -6.76
CA VAL A 12 -11.98 7.10 -7.45
C VAL A 12 -12.72 6.01 -6.70
N SER A 13 -13.35 5.08 -7.42
CA SER A 13 -14.07 3.96 -6.80
C SER A 13 -13.14 3.13 -5.91
N ILE A 14 -13.40 3.15 -4.61
CA ILE A 14 -12.63 2.39 -3.61
C ILE A 14 -12.74 0.88 -3.89
N GLY A 15 -13.93 0.40 -4.31
CA GLY A 15 -14.12 -1.00 -4.67
C GLY A 15 -13.23 -1.44 -5.84
N LYS A 16 -13.09 -0.60 -6.88
CA LYS A 16 -12.18 -0.85 -8.00
C LYS A 16 -10.71 -0.86 -7.54
N LEU A 17 -10.32 0.08 -6.68
CA LEU A 17 -8.97 0.13 -6.11
C LEU A 17 -8.64 -1.12 -5.28
N PHE A 18 -9.55 -1.58 -4.43
CA PHE A 18 -9.36 -2.80 -3.66
C PHE A 18 -9.26 -4.04 -4.56
N SER A 19 -10.12 -4.15 -5.56
CA SER A 19 -10.08 -5.26 -6.52
C SER A 19 -8.76 -5.32 -7.28
N ALA A 20 -8.27 -4.18 -7.79
CA ALA A 20 -6.95 -4.07 -8.39
C ALA A 20 -5.84 -4.44 -7.40
N GLY A 21 -5.99 -4.00 -6.14
CA GLY A 21 -5.04 -4.25 -5.06
C GLY A 21 -4.83 -5.73 -4.75
N ILE A 22 -5.85 -6.58 -4.89
CA ILE A 22 -5.70 -8.04 -4.71
C ILE A 22 -4.69 -8.60 -5.72
N PHE A 23 -4.91 -8.29 -6.99
CA PHE A 23 -4.07 -8.82 -8.06
C PHE A 23 -2.62 -8.33 -7.93
N VAL A 24 -2.45 -7.03 -7.70
CA VAL A 24 -1.12 -6.44 -7.52
C VAL A 24 -0.46 -6.94 -6.24
N GLY A 25 -1.22 -7.15 -5.16
CA GLY A 25 -0.71 -7.76 -3.93
C GLY A 25 -0.17 -9.18 -4.16
N LEU A 26 -0.90 -10.02 -4.89
CA LEU A 26 -0.45 -11.36 -5.27
C LEU A 26 0.80 -11.32 -6.18
N TYR A 27 0.82 -10.41 -7.14
CA TYR A 27 1.99 -10.19 -7.99
C TYR A 27 3.22 -9.78 -7.17
N MET A 28 3.09 -8.79 -6.29
CA MET A 28 4.17 -8.35 -5.42
C MET A 28 4.65 -9.45 -4.47
N MET A 29 3.73 -10.26 -3.94
CA MET A 29 4.07 -11.44 -3.14
C MET A 29 4.98 -12.39 -3.93
N ILE A 30 4.63 -12.73 -5.17
CA ILE A 30 5.44 -13.60 -6.02
C ILE A 30 6.82 -12.99 -6.28
N VAL A 31 6.88 -11.71 -6.64
CA VAL A 31 8.15 -11.00 -6.87
C VAL A 31 9.05 -11.06 -5.64
N LEU A 32 8.51 -10.78 -4.46
CA LEU A 32 9.26 -10.84 -3.21
C LEU A 32 9.71 -12.26 -2.85
N MET A 33 8.84 -13.26 -3.03
CA MET A 33 9.20 -14.66 -2.81
C MET A 33 10.35 -15.12 -3.71
N VAL A 34 10.30 -14.76 -5.00
CA VAL A 34 11.37 -15.06 -5.95
C VAL A 34 12.65 -14.34 -5.54
N SER A 35 12.55 -13.06 -5.17
CA SER A 35 13.70 -12.25 -4.72
C SER A 35 14.38 -12.87 -3.49
N VAL A 36 13.57 -13.27 -2.49
CA VAL A 36 14.08 -13.96 -1.29
C VAL A 36 14.77 -15.28 -1.67
N ALA A 37 14.16 -16.08 -2.54
CA ALA A 37 14.72 -17.38 -2.97
C ALA A 37 16.07 -17.21 -3.70
N VAL A 38 16.15 -16.21 -4.59
CA VAL A 38 17.39 -15.90 -5.34
C VAL A 38 18.48 -15.41 -4.40
N ILE A 39 18.17 -14.44 -3.53
CA ILE A 39 19.14 -13.84 -2.61
C ILE A 39 19.62 -14.87 -1.59
N ALA A 40 18.71 -15.70 -1.05
CA ALA A 40 19.08 -16.76 -0.11
C ALA A 40 20.05 -17.78 -0.73
N ARG A 41 19.81 -18.14 -2.01
CA ARG A 41 20.74 -19.03 -2.74
C ARG A 41 22.09 -18.34 -2.99
N MET A 42 22.10 -17.08 -3.42
CA MET A 42 23.33 -16.34 -3.68
C MET A 42 24.19 -16.14 -2.43
N ARG A 43 23.54 -15.92 -1.27
CA ARG A 43 24.23 -15.73 0.02
C ARG A 43 24.49 -17.03 0.77
N GLY A 44 24.07 -18.19 0.23
CA GLY A 44 24.29 -19.50 0.84
C GLY A 44 23.52 -19.72 2.15
N TYR A 45 22.39 -19.02 2.35
CA TYR A 45 21.56 -19.20 3.54
C TYR A 45 20.97 -20.60 3.58
N LYS A 46 21.15 -21.28 4.71
CA LYS A 46 20.57 -22.61 4.93
C LYS A 46 19.17 -22.46 5.55
N PRO A 47 18.22 -23.31 5.18
CA PRO A 47 16.90 -23.30 5.79
C PRO A 47 17.00 -23.70 7.28
N VAL A 48 16.29 -22.97 8.13
CA VAL A 48 16.20 -23.27 9.57
C VAL A 48 15.59 -24.66 9.80
N ARG A 49 14.63 -25.04 8.95
CA ARG A 49 13.99 -26.34 8.96
C ARG A 49 14.50 -27.18 7.79
N GLN A 50 15.09 -28.33 8.07
CA GLN A 50 15.65 -29.23 7.04
C GLN A 50 14.56 -29.96 6.24
N ASN A 51 13.43 -30.27 6.87
CA ASN A 51 12.31 -30.99 6.23
C ASN A 51 11.21 -30.04 5.74
N ARG A 52 10.66 -30.35 4.57
CA ARG A 52 9.48 -29.63 4.06
C ARG A 52 8.28 -29.88 4.97
N ALA A 53 7.41 -28.87 5.09
CA ALA A 53 6.16 -29.01 5.83
C ALA A 53 5.30 -30.12 5.21
N THR A 54 4.76 -31.00 6.04
CA THR A 54 3.85 -32.07 5.61
C THR A 54 2.48 -31.47 5.28
N TRP A 55 1.76 -32.02 4.32
CA TRP A 55 0.40 -31.57 3.97
C TRP A 55 -0.54 -31.52 5.17
N LYS A 56 -0.36 -32.42 6.13
CA LYS A 56 -1.11 -32.44 7.39
C LYS A 56 -0.83 -31.20 8.25
N GLU A 57 0.44 -30.79 8.36
CA GLU A 57 0.84 -29.56 9.08
C GLU A 57 0.31 -28.32 8.40
N ILE A 58 0.35 -28.26 7.06
CA ILE A 58 -0.23 -27.16 6.29
C ILE A 58 -1.74 -27.07 6.54
N GLY A 59 -2.44 -28.20 6.55
CA GLY A 59 -3.87 -28.24 6.84
C GLY A 59 -4.23 -27.78 8.26
N ILE A 60 -3.43 -28.14 9.26
CA ILE A 60 -3.62 -27.68 10.64
C ILE A 60 -3.40 -26.18 10.74
N ASN A 61 -2.29 -25.68 10.22
CA ASN A 61 -1.97 -24.25 10.24
C ASN A 61 -3.03 -23.42 9.48
N LEU A 62 -3.52 -23.95 8.34
CA LEU A 62 -4.59 -23.28 7.58
C LEU A 62 -5.88 -23.20 8.39
N LYS A 63 -6.24 -24.26 9.12
CA LYS A 63 -7.42 -24.28 9.99
C LYS A 63 -7.30 -23.28 11.15
N GLU A 64 -6.12 -23.15 11.74
CA GLU A 64 -5.85 -22.17 12.80
C GLU A 64 -5.88 -20.74 12.27
N THR A 65 -5.41 -20.52 11.02
CA THR A 65 -5.32 -19.20 10.41
C THR A 65 -6.58 -18.78 9.63
N VAL A 66 -7.57 -19.69 9.48
CA VAL A 66 -8.75 -19.46 8.62
C VAL A 66 -9.47 -18.16 8.95
N TRP A 67 -9.62 -17.85 10.23
CA TRP A 67 -10.30 -16.63 10.67
C TRP A 67 -9.54 -15.35 10.27
N ALA A 68 -8.22 -15.38 10.34
CA ALA A 68 -7.40 -14.26 9.86
C ALA A 68 -7.49 -14.10 8.33
N VAL A 69 -7.48 -15.21 7.58
CA VAL A 69 -7.62 -15.20 6.11
C VAL A 69 -9.03 -14.79 5.67
N MET A 70 -10.06 -15.16 6.44
CA MET A 70 -11.45 -14.74 6.16
C MET A 70 -11.66 -13.23 6.30
N PHE A 71 -10.86 -12.54 7.09
CA PHE A 71 -10.99 -11.10 7.31
C PHE A 71 -10.96 -10.28 6.00
N PRO A 72 -9.89 -10.30 5.18
CA PRO A 72 -9.89 -9.57 3.91
C PRO A 72 -10.98 -10.04 2.94
N VAL A 73 -11.35 -11.33 2.95
CA VAL A 73 -12.41 -11.87 2.09
C VAL A 73 -13.76 -11.27 2.44
N ILE A 74 -14.10 -11.22 3.74
CA ILE A 74 -15.37 -10.64 4.22
C ILE A 74 -15.44 -9.14 3.87
N LEU A 75 -14.34 -8.40 4.04
CA LEU A 75 -14.29 -6.98 3.69
C LEU A 75 -14.57 -6.75 2.20
N LEU A 76 -13.92 -7.51 1.34
CA LEU A 76 -14.07 -7.39 -0.12
C LEU A 76 -15.47 -7.78 -0.60
N VAL A 77 -15.98 -8.90 -0.11
CA VAL A 77 -17.33 -9.38 -0.44
C VAL A 77 -18.38 -8.39 0.09
N GLY A 78 -18.20 -7.89 1.31
CA GLY A 78 -19.12 -6.94 1.93
C GLY A 78 -19.23 -5.62 1.17
N ILE A 79 -18.11 -5.07 0.70
CA ILE A 79 -18.10 -3.86 -0.15
C ILE A 79 -18.75 -4.16 -1.50
N ARG A 80 -18.41 -5.29 -2.12
CA ARG A 80 -18.88 -5.63 -3.47
C ARG A 80 -20.38 -5.89 -3.51
N MET A 81 -20.92 -6.58 -2.50
CA MET A 81 -22.35 -6.87 -2.39
C MET A 81 -23.18 -5.67 -1.90
N GLY A 82 -22.50 -4.56 -1.57
CA GLY A 82 -23.18 -3.36 -1.06
C GLY A 82 -23.69 -3.47 0.36
N PHE A 83 -23.25 -4.49 1.13
CA PHE A 83 -23.63 -4.63 2.54
C PHE A 83 -23.02 -3.53 3.40
N PHE A 84 -21.84 -3.05 3.00
CA PHE A 84 -21.08 -2.01 3.72
C PHE A 84 -20.59 -0.95 2.76
N SER A 85 -20.71 0.30 3.18
CA SER A 85 -19.92 1.38 2.60
C SER A 85 -18.44 1.24 3.02
N PRO A 86 -17.49 1.85 2.30
CA PRO A 86 -16.07 1.78 2.65
C PRO A 86 -15.74 2.25 4.07
N SER A 87 -16.50 3.19 4.62
CA SER A 87 -16.38 3.68 6.01
C SER A 87 -16.92 2.67 7.02
N GLU A 88 -18.06 2.04 6.73
CA GLU A 88 -18.66 1.01 7.61
C GLU A 88 -17.82 -0.26 7.67
N VAL A 89 -17.14 -0.60 6.56
CA VAL A 89 -16.20 -1.73 6.53
C VAL A 89 -15.09 -1.56 7.57
N GLY A 90 -14.59 -0.35 7.79
CA GLY A 90 -13.60 -0.09 8.85
C GLY A 90 -14.13 -0.41 10.25
N ALA A 91 -15.34 0.01 10.56
CA ALA A 91 -15.99 -0.29 11.84
C ALA A 91 -16.25 -1.80 12.00
N PHE A 92 -16.75 -2.46 10.94
CA PHE A 92 -16.92 -3.91 10.93
C PHE A 92 -15.59 -4.65 11.12
N ALA A 93 -14.52 -4.19 10.49
CA ALA A 93 -13.17 -4.74 10.64
C ALA A 93 -12.70 -4.71 12.10
N CYS A 94 -12.91 -3.59 12.79
CA CYS A 94 -12.58 -3.46 14.21
C CYS A 94 -13.39 -4.44 15.05
N PHE A 95 -14.71 -4.51 14.83
CA PHE A 95 -15.58 -5.45 15.55
C PHE A 95 -15.16 -6.91 15.31
N TYR A 96 -14.92 -7.28 14.06
CA TYR A 96 -14.47 -8.63 13.69
C TYR A 96 -13.15 -8.99 14.36
N SER A 97 -12.16 -8.09 14.35
CA SER A 97 -10.86 -8.34 14.96
C SER A 97 -10.95 -8.53 16.47
N VAL A 98 -11.76 -7.71 17.15
CA VAL A 98 -12.03 -7.84 18.59
C VAL A 98 -12.74 -9.15 18.88
N PHE A 99 -13.77 -9.51 18.09
CA PHE A 99 -14.51 -10.76 18.26
C PHE A 99 -13.62 -11.98 18.09
N VAL A 100 -12.84 -12.04 17.01
CA VAL A 100 -11.93 -13.17 16.74
C VAL A 100 -10.82 -13.25 17.79
N GLY A 101 -10.22 -12.13 18.17
CA GLY A 101 -9.16 -12.08 19.18
C GLY A 101 -9.63 -12.46 20.58
N ALA A 102 -10.85 -12.07 20.97
CA ALA A 102 -11.38 -12.34 22.30
C ALA A 102 -12.00 -13.75 22.42
N PHE A 103 -12.80 -14.17 21.43
CA PHE A 103 -13.62 -15.39 21.55
C PHE A 103 -13.01 -16.61 20.86
N ILE A 104 -12.32 -16.42 19.73
CA ILE A 104 -11.77 -17.52 18.94
C ILE A 104 -10.34 -17.82 19.37
N TYR A 105 -9.44 -16.82 19.27
CA TYR A 105 -8.05 -17.01 19.68
C TYR A 105 -7.83 -16.88 21.18
N LYS A 106 -8.74 -16.18 21.89
CA LYS A 106 -8.68 -15.98 23.36
C LYS A 106 -7.38 -15.32 23.84
N GLU A 107 -6.76 -14.55 22.97
CA GLU A 107 -5.52 -13.83 23.25
C GLU A 107 -5.76 -12.39 23.69
N LEU A 108 -6.93 -11.83 23.37
CA LEU A 108 -7.28 -10.46 23.68
C LEU A 108 -7.74 -10.34 25.14
N THR A 109 -6.87 -9.80 25.99
CA THR A 109 -7.19 -9.46 27.37
C THR A 109 -7.76 -8.04 27.46
N ILE A 110 -8.54 -7.73 28.52
CA ILE A 110 -9.06 -6.37 28.76
C ILE A 110 -7.91 -5.34 28.81
N LYS A 111 -6.80 -5.71 29.43
CA LYS A 111 -5.63 -4.83 29.52
C LYS A 111 -5.01 -4.55 28.14
N SER A 112 -4.81 -5.58 27.31
CA SER A 112 -4.28 -5.40 25.96
C SER A 112 -5.26 -4.66 25.06
N PHE A 113 -6.56 -4.85 25.21
CA PHE A 113 -7.59 -4.10 24.50
C PHE A 113 -7.57 -2.60 24.84
N ILE A 114 -7.47 -2.24 26.13
CA ILE A 114 -7.38 -0.82 26.56
C ILE A 114 -6.08 -0.20 26.04
N THR A 115 -4.96 -0.94 26.07
CA THR A 115 -3.70 -0.46 25.52
C THR A 115 -3.82 -0.21 24.02
N ALA A 116 -4.37 -1.16 23.26
CA ALA A 116 -4.59 -1.01 21.82
C ALA A 116 -5.52 0.18 21.49
N LEU A 117 -6.57 0.41 22.29
CA LEU A 117 -7.42 1.59 22.13
C LEU A 117 -6.65 2.89 22.38
N ARG A 118 -5.84 2.93 23.42
CA ARG A 118 -5.05 4.13 23.76
C ARG A 118 -4.04 4.46 22.66
N ASP A 119 -3.35 3.45 22.14
CA ASP A 119 -2.39 3.61 21.05
C ASP A 119 -3.10 4.05 19.76
N SER A 120 -4.26 3.45 19.45
CA SER A 120 -5.09 3.84 18.30
C SER A 120 -5.58 5.29 18.38
N ILE A 121 -5.89 5.81 19.57
CA ILE A 121 -6.32 7.22 19.74
C ILE A 121 -5.17 8.17 19.36
N ALA A 122 -3.94 7.85 19.75
CA ALA A 122 -2.77 8.67 19.41
C ALA A 122 -2.51 8.67 17.89
N ASP A 123 -2.60 7.48 17.25
CA ASP A 123 -2.43 7.32 15.81
C ASP A 123 -3.55 8.05 15.03
N ILE A 124 -4.81 7.87 15.44
CA ILE A 124 -5.96 8.56 14.82
C ILE A 124 -5.81 10.07 14.98
N GLY A 125 -5.40 10.56 16.15
CA GLY A 125 -5.17 12.00 16.40
C GLY A 125 -4.12 12.59 15.44
N SER A 126 -3.02 11.88 15.25
CA SER A 126 -1.96 12.27 14.33
C SER A 126 -2.45 12.29 12.86
N ILE A 127 -3.16 11.24 12.43
CA ILE A 127 -3.71 11.15 11.09
C ILE A 127 -4.76 12.26 10.86
N MET A 128 -5.66 12.50 11.81
CA MET A 128 -6.69 13.54 11.69
C MET A 128 -6.09 14.95 11.64
N MET A 129 -5.00 15.21 12.35
CA MET A 129 -4.26 16.46 12.26
C MET A 129 -3.68 16.65 10.85
N ILE A 130 -3.05 15.62 10.30
CA ILE A 130 -2.51 15.64 8.94
C ILE A 130 -3.63 15.87 7.91
N VAL A 131 -4.75 15.14 8.02
CA VAL A 131 -5.92 15.29 7.14
C VAL A 131 -6.45 16.72 7.19
N SER A 132 -6.59 17.30 8.38
CA SER A 132 -7.09 18.67 8.55
C SER A 132 -6.17 19.70 7.91
N MET A 133 -4.84 19.59 8.11
CA MET A 133 -3.86 20.48 7.48
C MET A 133 -3.83 20.30 5.97
N THR A 134 -3.94 19.06 5.49
CA THR A 134 -4.00 18.77 4.04
C THR A 134 -5.26 19.30 3.39
N ALA A 135 -6.41 19.29 4.10
CA ALA A 135 -7.64 19.88 3.59
C ALA A 135 -7.51 21.40 3.39
N LEU A 136 -6.85 22.11 4.31
CA LEU A 136 -6.53 23.52 4.17
C LEU A 136 -5.63 23.78 2.95
N PHE A 137 -4.57 22.99 2.83
CA PHE A 137 -3.66 23.07 1.68
C PHE A 137 -4.37 22.69 0.38
N GLY A 138 -5.19 21.65 0.40
CA GLY A 138 -6.01 21.19 -0.72
C GLY A 138 -7.00 22.22 -1.24
N TYR A 139 -7.47 23.14 -0.39
CA TYR A 139 -8.30 24.26 -0.81
C TYR A 139 -7.53 25.29 -1.66
N GLY A 140 -6.26 25.50 -1.39
CA GLY A 140 -5.39 26.39 -2.18
C GLY A 140 -5.05 25.84 -3.57
N ILE A 141 -4.95 24.52 -3.71
CA ILE A 141 -4.52 23.85 -4.95
C ILE A 141 -5.40 24.22 -6.17
N PRO A 142 -6.73 24.13 -6.12
CA PRO A 142 -7.62 24.57 -7.22
C PRO A 142 -7.60 26.06 -7.45
N ILE A 143 -7.51 26.90 -6.40
CA ILE A 143 -7.49 28.35 -6.50
C ILE A 143 -6.29 28.80 -7.33
N ASP A 144 -5.12 28.26 -7.03
CA ASP A 144 -3.88 28.56 -7.75
C ASP A 144 -3.74 27.82 -9.09
N LYS A 145 -4.76 27.04 -9.45
CA LYS A 145 -4.79 26.21 -10.67
C LYS A 145 -3.53 25.32 -10.81
N ILE A 146 -3.07 24.78 -9.67
CA ILE A 146 -1.86 23.94 -9.63
C ILE A 146 -1.96 22.73 -10.56
N PRO A 147 -3.06 21.93 -10.58
CA PRO A 147 -3.19 20.82 -11.51
C PRO A 147 -3.06 21.24 -12.98
N GLN A 148 -3.65 22.36 -13.36
CA GLN A 148 -3.60 22.88 -14.73
C GLN A 148 -2.18 23.34 -15.10
N LYS A 149 -1.49 24.05 -14.20
CA LYS A 149 -0.10 24.46 -14.39
C LYS A 149 0.82 23.25 -14.54
N MET A 150 0.63 22.22 -13.68
CA MET A 150 1.38 20.97 -13.75
C MET A 150 1.09 20.21 -15.05
N THR A 151 -0.18 20.13 -15.46
CA THR A 151 -0.57 19.54 -16.74
C THR A 151 0.14 20.26 -17.91
N THR A 152 0.04 21.60 -17.97
CA THR A 152 0.69 22.37 -19.03
C THR A 152 2.21 22.20 -19.03
N PHE A 153 2.84 22.17 -17.85
CA PHE A 153 4.27 21.95 -17.73
C PHE A 153 4.69 20.57 -18.25
N ILE A 154 3.98 19.53 -17.83
CA ILE A 154 4.33 18.14 -18.23
C ILE A 154 3.97 17.88 -19.69
N THR A 155 2.82 18.35 -20.18
CA THR A 155 2.46 18.22 -21.60
C THR A 155 3.38 19.03 -22.53
N GLY A 156 3.98 20.11 -22.00
CA GLY A 156 5.05 20.83 -22.68
C GLY A 156 6.35 20.04 -22.83
N ILE A 157 6.60 19.09 -21.93
CA ILE A 157 7.75 18.18 -22.00
C ILE A 157 7.40 16.94 -22.84
N THR A 158 6.25 16.32 -22.55
CA THR A 158 5.80 15.11 -23.25
C THR A 158 4.29 14.91 -23.11
N THR A 159 3.68 14.39 -24.18
CA THR A 159 2.29 13.91 -24.19
C THR A 159 2.21 12.39 -24.15
N ASN A 160 3.34 11.69 -24.10
CA ASN A 160 3.39 10.25 -24.06
C ASN A 160 3.04 9.76 -22.63
N PRO A 161 1.94 9.00 -22.43
CA PRO A 161 1.51 8.52 -21.11
C PRO A 161 2.60 7.73 -20.38
N SER A 162 3.39 6.95 -21.08
CA SER A 162 4.47 6.14 -20.49
C SER A 162 5.58 7.00 -19.91
N LEU A 163 5.99 8.08 -20.59
CA LEU A 163 6.99 9.00 -20.07
C LEU A 163 6.46 9.80 -18.88
N VAL A 164 5.18 10.19 -18.91
CA VAL A 164 4.52 10.84 -17.77
C VAL A 164 4.52 9.91 -16.55
N LEU A 165 4.17 8.62 -16.71
CA LEU A 165 4.23 7.64 -15.64
C LEU A 165 5.65 7.48 -15.06
N ILE A 166 6.68 7.43 -15.89
CA ILE A 166 8.07 7.35 -15.43
C ILE A 166 8.42 8.56 -14.56
N LEU A 167 8.08 9.78 -15.00
CA LEU A 167 8.33 11.00 -14.23
C LEU A 167 7.62 10.97 -12.89
N ILE A 168 6.36 10.50 -12.87
CA ILE A 168 5.59 10.36 -11.62
C ILE A 168 6.20 9.30 -10.71
N ILE A 169 6.63 8.15 -11.23
CA ILE A 169 7.30 7.11 -10.44
C ILE A 169 8.55 7.67 -9.77
N ILE A 170 9.39 8.38 -10.53
CA ILE A 170 10.60 9.00 -9.98
C ILE A 170 10.26 10.02 -8.89
N LEU A 171 9.27 10.88 -9.13
CA LEU A 171 8.79 11.85 -8.14
C LEU A 171 8.30 11.16 -6.87
N LEU A 172 7.43 10.16 -7.01
CA LEU A 172 6.83 9.46 -5.87
C LEU A 172 7.85 8.64 -5.07
N VAL A 173 8.81 8.01 -5.75
CA VAL A 173 9.93 7.32 -5.08
C VAL A 173 10.72 8.34 -4.26
N PHE A 174 11.09 9.47 -4.88
CA PHE A 174 11.85 10.52 -4.19
C PHE A 174 11.11 11.09 -2.99
N VAL A 175 9.86 11.49 -3.16
CA VAL A 175 9.04 12.06 -2.07
C VAL A 175 8.76 11.01 -0.99
N GLY A 176 8.47 9.77 -1.36
CA GLY A 176 8.21 8.66 -0.44
C GLY A 176 9.40 8.27 0.45
N MET A 177 10.64 8.62 0.05
CA MET A 177 11.83 8.44 0.89
C MET A 177 11.86 9.37 2.11
N PHE A 178 11.18 10.52 2.04
CA PHE A 178 11.25 11.58 3.05
C PHE A 178 9.95 11.74 3.85
N MET A 179 8.82 11.37 3.27
CA MET A 179 7.50 11.62 3.84
C MET A 179 6.75 10.31 4.12
N GLU A 180 5.88 10.36 5.13
CA GLU A 180 4.97 9.25 5.44
C GLU A 180 3.98 9.03 4.29
N GLY A 181 3.68 7.75 4.03
CA GLY A 181 2.93 7.33 2.85
C GLY A 181 1.54 7.93 2.72
N SER A 182 0.81 8.03 3.81
CA SER A 182 -0.55 8.57 3.81
C SER A 182 -0.55 10.07 3.48
N VAL A 183 0.47 10.79 3.94
CA VAL A 183 0.66 12.22 3.66
C VAL A 183 0.92 12.45 2.18
N VAL A 184 1.81 11.65 1.60
CA VAL A 184 2.14 11.73 0.16
C VAL A 184 0.90 11.50 -0.70
N ILE A 185 0.12 10.47 -0.38
CA ILE A 185 -1.11 10.17 -1.12
C ILE A 185 -2.12 11.31 -0.98
N LEU A 186 -2.34 11.81 0.24
CA LEU A 186 -3.26 12.92 0.51
C LEU A 186 -2.93 14.18 -0.29
N LEU A 187 -1.63 14.55 -0.31
CA LEU A 187 -1.17 15.79 -0.94
C LEU A 187 -1.12 15.67 -2.47
N LEU A 188 -0.63 14.55 -2.98
CA LEU A 188 -0.33 14.42 -4.41
C LEU A 188 -1.49 13.88 -5.24
N THR A 189 -2.44 13.14 -4.65
CA THR A 189 -3.60 12.62 -5.40
C THR A 189 -4.40 13.72 -6.10
N PRO A 190 -4.81 14.83 -5.45
CA PRO A 190 -5.60 15.87 -6.11
C PRO A 190 -4.82 16.64 -7.20
N ILE A 191 -3.50 16.54 -7.21
CA ILE A 191 -2.64 17.18 -8.21
C ILE A 191 -2.38 16.23 -9.38
N LEU A 192 -1.93 15.01 -9.08
CA LEU A 192 -1.48 14.05 -10.10
C LEU A 192 -2.63 13.39 -10.85
N LEU A 193 -3.76 13.16 -10.17
CA LEU A 193 -4.86 12.39 -10.76
C LEU A 193 -5.53 13.13 -11.92
N PRO A 194 -5.92 14.43 -11.83
CA PRO A 194 -6.47 15.18 -12.96
C PRO A 194 -5.46 15.30 -14.11
N MET A 195 -4.18 15.51 -13.79
CA MET A 195 -3.10 15.58 -14.77
C MET A 195 -2.97 14.27 -15.55
N CYS A 196 -2.96 13.12 -14.87
CA CYS A 196 -2.84 11.81 -15.50
C CYS A 196 -4.07 11.47 -16.36
N GLN A 197 -5.26 11.84 -15.91
CA GLN A 197 -6.49 11.69 -16.70
C GLN A 197 -6.42 12.48 -18.00
N SER A 198 -5.84 13.68 -18.01
CA SER A 198 -5.69 14.50 -19.21
C SER A 198 -4.81 13.89 -20.29
N VAL A 199 -3.88 12.99 -19.91
CA VAL A 199 -3.01 12.24 -20.84
C VAL A 199 -3.48 10.79 -21.06
N GLY A 200 -4.71 10.44 -20.60
CA GLY A 200 -5.33 9.14 -20.85
C GLY A 200 -4.92 8.02 -19.89
N ILE A 201 -4.31 8.33 -18.73
CA ILE A 201 -3.96 7.34 -17.72
C ILE A 201 -5.19 7.09 -16.84
N ASP A 202 -5.52 5.80 -16.64
CA ASP A 202 -6.66 5.38 -15.80
C ASP A 202 -6.41 5.74 -14.32
N PRO A 203 -7.40 6.37 -13.64
CA PRO A 203 -7.25 6.81 -12.25
C PRO A 203 -7.08 5.66 -11.25
N VAL A 204 -7.65 4.47 -11.50
CA VAL A 204 -7.46 3.30 -10.64
C VAL A 204 -6.03 2.77 -10.78
N HIS A 205 -5.52 2.74 -12.01
CA HIS A 205 -4.14 2.35 -12.28
C HIS A 205 -3.14 3.27 -11.58
N LEU A 206 -3.30 4.60 -11.74
CA LEU A 206 -2.44 5.57 -11.06
C LEU A 206 -2.54 5.45 -9.55
N GLY A 207 -3.74 5.41 -8.99
CA GLY A 207 -3.96 5.34 -7.54
C GLY A 207 -3.30 4.11 -6.91
N LEU A 208 -3.35 2.97 -7.61
CA LEU A 208 -2.69 1.76 -7.15
C LEU A 208 -1.16 1.87 -7.22
N LEU A 209 -0.62 2.38 -8.33
CA LEU A 209 0.81 2.62 -8.46
C LEU A 209 1.32 3.56 -7.37
N MET A 210 0.61 4.66 -7.10
CA MET A 210 0.95 5.58 -6.01
C MET A 210 1.06 4.85 -4.67
N CYS A 211 0.07 4.02 -4.32
CA CYS A 211 0.09 3.27 -3.06
C CYS A 211 1.30 2.32 -2.97
N VAL A 212 1.62 1.59 -4.03
CA VAL A 212 2.74 0.64 -4.04
C VAL A 212 4.09 1.37 -3.96
N ILE A 213 4.27 2.44 -4.75
CA ILE A 213 5.52 3.20 -4.80
C ILE A 213 5.80 3.86 -3.45
N VAL A 214 4.81 4.49 -2.87
CA VAL A 214 4.96 5.20 -1.59
C VAL A 214 5.25 4.22 -0.45
N THR A 215 4.59 3.05 -0.44
CA THR A 215 4.89 1.98 0.52
C THR A 215 6.33 1.47 0.39
N MET A 216 6.86 1.41 -0.84
CA MET A 216 8.28 1.10 -1.05
C MET A 216 9.17 2.24 -0.51
N GLY A 217 8.80 3.50 -0.75
CA GLY A 217 9.55 4.69 -0.31
C GLY A 217 9.82 4.70 1.19
N VAL A 218 8.84 4.31 2.01
CA VAL A 218 8.96 4.23 3.48
C VAL A 218 10.04 3.24 3.95
N ASN A 219 10.43 2.29 3.10
CA ASN A 219 11.51 1.33 3.38
C ASN A 219 12.85 1.73 2.75
N THR A 220 12.91 2.90 2.08
CA THR A 220 14.07 3.30 1.27
C THR A 220 14.86 4.41 1.96
N PRO A 221 16.22 4.32 2.02
CA PRO A 221 17.05 5.41 2.51
C PRO A 221 16.79 6.71 1.70
N PRO A 222 16.99 7.90 2.25
CA PRO A 222 17.75 8.22 3.48
C PRO A 222 16.91 8.26 4.76
N VAL A 223 15.61 8.51 4.70
CA VAL A 223 14.80 8.70 5.92
C VAL A 223 14.00 7.45 6.27
N GLY A 224 13.38 6.77 5.32
CA GLY A 224 12.63 5.52 5.45
C GLY A 224 12.15 5.13 6.86
N MET A 225 10.95 5.55 7.26
CA MET A 225 10.48 5.38 8.66
C MET A 225 10.49 3.92 9.12
N SER A 226 10.10 2.99 8.25
CA SER A 226 10.13 1.54 8.55
C SER A 226 11.56 1.02 8.71
N MET A 227 12.54 1.62 8.02
CA MET A 227 13.95 1.26 8.13
C MET A 227 14.45 1.48 9.57
N TYR A 228 14.13 2.62 10.18
CA TYR A 228 14.54 2.90 11.56
C TYR A 228 13.91 1.93 12.57
N THR A 229 12.64 1.60 12.37
CA THR A 229 11.94 0.63 13.23
C THR A 229 12.61 -0.75 13.14
N VAL A 230 12.91 -1.23 11.94
CA VAL A 230 13.58 -2.52 11.75
C VAL A 230 14.99 -2.51 12.34
N ASN A 231 15.75 -1.43 12.15
CA ASN A 231 17.09 -1.31 12.73
C ASN A 231 17.07 -1.37 14.26
N THR A 232 16.08 -0.71 14.88
CA THR A 232 15.93 -0.74 16.35
C THR A 232 15.58 -2.13 16.86
N ILE A 233 14.74 -2.89 16.13
CA ILE A 233 14.34 -4.25 16.51
C ILE A 233 15.49 -5.25 16.33
N LEU A 234 16.24 -5.12 15.22
CA LEU A 234 17.32 -6.05 14.87
C LEU A 234 18.70 -5.66 15.42
N ASP A 235 18.80 -4.50 16.08
CA ASP A 235 20.06 -3.93 16.58
C ASP A 235 21.17 -3.93 15.51
N CYS A 236 20.82 -3.53 14.28
CA CYS A 236 21.72 -3.48 13.15
C CYS A 236 21.99 -2.03 12.70
N SER A 237 23.12 -1.81 12.02
CA SER A 237 23.45 -0.50 11.47
C SER A 237 22.61 -0.14 10.24
N LEU A 238 22.39 1.16 10.01
CA LEU A 238 21.71 1.66 8.81
C LEU A 238 22.40 1.20 7.51
N GLN A 239 23.73 1.09 7.55
CA GLN A 239 24.52 0.64 6.39
C GLN A 239 24.28 -0.84 6.06
N GLU A 240 24.22 -1.70 7.08
CA GLU A 240 23.93 -3.12 6.92
C GLU A 240 22.51 -3.36 6.40
N TYR A 241 21.53 -2.64 6.97
CA TYR A 241 20.16 -2.65 6.46
C TYR A 241 20.11 -2.25 5.00
N THR A 242 20.65 -1.08 4.66
CA THR A 242 20.63 -0.54 3.28
C THR A 242 21.26 -1.51 2.31
N LYS A 243 22.45 -2.03 2.59
CA LYS A 243 23.15 -3.02 1.76
C LYS A 243 22.34 -4.30 1.56
N SER A 244 21.59 -4.71 2.57
CA SER A 244 20.73 -5.89 2.50
C SER A 244 19.44 -5.64 1.73
N MET A 245 18.91 -4.41 1.77
CA MET A 245 17.65 -4.02 1.12
C MET A 245 17.80 -3.67 -0.37
N ILE A 246 18.96 -3.19 -0.83
CA ILE A 246 19.18 -2.80 -2.24
C ILE A 246 18.64 -3.83 -3.25
N PRO A 247 18.93 -5.13 -3.16
CA PRO A 247 18.43 -6.08 -4.15
C PRO A 247 16.90 -6.25 -4.12
N PHE A 248 16.28 -6.10 -2.95
CA PHE A 248 14.82 -6.12 -2.82
C PHE A 248 14.20 -4.85 -3.40
N LEU A 249 14.79 -3.67 -3.13
CA LEU A 249 14.34 -2.41 -3.71
C LEU A 249 14.44 -2.42 -5.23
N ALA A 250 15.51 -2.97 -5.78
CA ALA A 250 15.66 -3.14 -7.21
C ALA A 250 14.58 -4.06 -7.80
N ALA A 251 14.28 -5.19 -7.15
CA ALA A 251 13.22 -6.09 -7.57
C ALA A 251 11.83 -5.43 -7.51
N ILE A 252 11.55 -4.66 -6.46
CA ILE A 252 10.28 -3.93 -6.31
C ILE A 252 10.18 -2.83 -7.39
N LEU A 253 11.25 -2.07 -7.64
CA LEU A 253 11.26 -1.04 -8.69
C LEU A 253 11.03 -1.64 -10.08
N LEU A 254 11.64 -2.78 -10.40
CA LEU A 254 11.39 -3.51 -11.63
C LEU A 254 9.93 -3.97 -11.71
N ALA A 255 9.37 -4.48 -10.60
CA ALA A 255 7.99 -4.88 -10.54
C ALA A 255 7.02 -3.70 -10.74
N ILE A 256 7.29 -2.56 -10.14
CA ILE A 256 6.54 -1.31 -10.33
C ILE A 256 6.63 -0.85 -11.80
N GLY A 257 7.81 -0.90 -12.38
CA GLY A 257 8.02 -0.59 -13.80
C GLY A 257 7.14 -1.46 -14.70
N LEU A 258 7.13 -2.78 -14.46
CA LEU A 258 6.26 -3.70 -15.21
C LEU A 258 4.78 -3.37 -15.03
N LEU A 259 4.32 -3.10 -13.80
CA LEU A 259 2.92 -2.72 -13.54
C LEU A 259 2.57 -1.39 -14.21
N ALA A 260 3.49 -0.44 -14.28
CA ALA A 260 3.26 0.86 -14.93
C ALA A 260 3.02 0.73 -16.44
N PHE A 261 3.72 -0.20 -17.11
CA PHE A 261 3.60 -0.43 -18.55
C PHE A 261 2.55 -1.48 -18.93
N LEU A 262 1.96 -2.16 -17.96
CA LEU A 262 0.95 -3.20 -18.17
C LEU A 262 -0.38 -2.84 -17.47
N PRO A 263 -1.05 -1.73 -17.86
CA PRO A 263 -2.30 -1.29 -17.23
C PRO A 263 -3.39 -2.34 -17.30
N ASP A 264 -3.46 -3.10 -18.39
CA ASP A 264 -4.49 -4.16 -18.56
C ASP A 264 -4.35 -5.27 -17.52
N VAL A 265 -3.13 -5.57 -17.08
CA VAL A 265 -2.86 -6.54 -16.01
C VAL A 265 -3.38 -6.02 -14.66
N VAL A 266 -3.14 -4.74 -14.37
CA VAL A 266 -3.61 -4.10 -13.13
C VAL A 266 -5.13 -3.96 -13.12
N LEU A 267 -5.71 -3.58 -14.26
CA LEU A 267 -7.14 -3.32 -14.41
C LEU A 267 -7.96 -4.56 -14.75
N PHE A 268 -7.32 -5.73 -14.91
CA PHE A 268 -8.02 -6.97 -15.26
C PHE A 268 -9.15 -7.31 -14.29
N LEU A 269 -8.85 -7.37 -13.01
CA LEU A 269 -9.84 -7.72 -11.99
C LEU A 269 -10.91 -6.63 -11.79
N PRO A 270 -10.58 -5.33 -11.73
CA PRO A 270 -11.59 -4.27 -11.76
C PRO A 270 -12.55 -4.34 -12.95
N ARG A 271 -12.04 -4.56 -14.17
CA ARG A 271 -12.88 -4.65 -15.37
C ARG A 271 -13.75 -5.90 -15.40
N LEU A 272 -13.30 -7.00 -14.78
CA LEU A 272 -14.08 -8.23 -14.67
C LEU A 272 -15.20 -8.11 -13.63
N LEU A 273 -15.00 -7.33 -12.58
CA LEU A 273 -15.90 -7.25 -11.44
C LEU A 273 -16.87 -6.07 -11.47
N TYR A 274 -16.51 -4.99 -12.18
CA TYR A 274 -17.25 -3.72 -12.28
C TYR A 274 -17.38 -3.25 -13.74
#